data_0b39724f90ac7bc68fd16cc7c8af5c83
#
_entry.id   0b39724f90ac7bc68fd16cc7c8af5c83
#
_cell.length_a   1.000
_cell.length_b   1.000
_cell.length_c   1.000
_cell.angle_alpha   90.00
_cell.angle_beta   90.00
_cell.angle_gamma   90.00
#
_symmetry.space_group_name_H-M   'P 1'
#
loop_
_entity.id
_entity.type
_entity.pdbx_description
1 polymer ?
#
loop_
_entity_poly.entity_id
_entity_poly.type
_entity_poly.pdbx_seq_one_letter_code
_entity_poly.pdbx_strand_id
1 'polypeptide(L)'
;MTVAESPNLMVAGIGEMVLSSSTEARLVAYGLGSCIALAVWDPRAKVGGLAHFMLPSGPASGSNPVKFIDTGLDPFLRALESKGAMLSRCAIKAAGAAAMLTVGGGLAIGKRNAEALQAALAQRGLALQASSLGGNAGRTVQLEVSDGRFLIKSLSSVIEL
;
A
#
# COMPACT_ATOMS: atom_id res chain seq x y z
N MET A 1 22.73 -19.50 14.60
CA MET A 1 21.88 -19.85 13.45
C MET A 1 21.29 -18.57 12.91
N THR A 2 21.83 -18.10 11.84
CA THR A 2 21.25 -16.96 11.12
C THR A 2 19.91 -17.41 10.57
N VAL A 3 18.83 -16.78 11.01
CA VAL A 3 17.55 -16.88 10.32
C VAL A 3 17.82 -16.32 8.93
N ALA A 4 17.88 -17.18 7.92
CA ALA A 4 17.94 -16.71 6.55
C ALA A 4 16.68 -15.86 6.32
N GLU A 5 16.87 -14.57 6.13
CA GLU A 5 15.80 -13.74 5.62
C GLU A 5 15.32 -14.42 4.34
N SER A 6 14.02 -14.65 4.25
CA SER A 6 13.45 -15.18 3.01
C SER A 6 13.87 -14.25 1.88
N PRO A 7 14.64 -14.70 0.87
CA PRO A 7 15.10 -13.81 -0.21
C PRO A 7 13.95 -13.18 -0.99
N ASN A 8 12.73 -13.61 -0.70
CA ASN A 8 11.51 -13.17 -1.38
C ASN A 8 10.66 -12.20 -0.56
N LEU A 9 11.09 -11.88 0.67
CA LEU A 9 10.41 -10.90 1.51
C LEU A 9 10.92 -9.50 1.16
N MET A 10 10.01 -8.64 0.70
CA MET A 10 10.32 -7.25 0.35
C MET A 10 9.49 -6.33 1.24
N VAL A 11 10.15 -5.42 1.93
CA VAL A 11 9.51 -4.53 2.91
C VAL A 11 9.39 -3.12 2.33
N ALA A 12 8.18 -2.58 2.32
CA ALA A 12 7.92 -1.19 2.01
C ALA A 12 7.87 -0.38 3.31
N GLY A 13 8.94 0.34 3.62
CA GLY A 13 8.96 1.32 4.70
C GLY A 13 8.16 2.56 4.32
N ILE A 14 8.03 3.49 5.28
CA ILE A 14 7.31 4.74 5.04
C ILE A 14 7.93 5.50 3.87
N GLY A 15 7.11 5.86 2.89
CA GLY A 15 7.57 6.57 1.69
C GLY A 15 8.29 5.67 0.68
N GLU A 16 8.14 4.37 0.81
CA GLU A 16 8.75 3.41 -0.10
C GLU A 16 7.69 2.65 -0.89
N MET A 17 8.09 2.16 -2.05
CA MET A 17 7.33 1.18 -2.82
C MET A 17 8.21 -0.01 -3.13
N VAL A 18 7.62 -1.20 -3.14
CA VAL A 18 8.27 -2.44 -3.55
C VAL A 18 7.41 -3.12 -4.60
N LEU A 19 8.06 -3.69 -5.61
CA LEU A 19 7.39 -4.36 -6.72
C LEU A 19 8.13 -5.64 -7.06
N SER A 20 7.39 -6.65 -7.51
CA SER A 20 8.01 -7.90 -7.95
C SER A 20 7.15 -8.59 -9.00
N SER A 21 7.82 -9.27 -9.91
CA SER A 21 7.23 -10.22 -10.86
C SER A 21 7.54 -11.67 -10.50
N SER A 22 8.16 -11.89 -9.35
CA SER A 22 8.41 -13.24 -8.83
C SER A 22 7.19 -13.75 -8.08
N THR A 23 6.70 -14.93 -8.46
CA THR A 23 5.57 -15.56 -7.78
C THR A 23 5.90 -16.03 -6.36
N GLU A 24 7.17 -16.02 -5.98
CA GLU A 24 7.59 -16.32 -4.61
C GLU A 24 7.67 -15.09 -3.70
N ALA A 25 7.53 -13.88 -4.28
CA ALA A 25 7.69 -12.65 -3.52
C ALA A 25 6.51 -12.38 -2.59
N ARG A 26 6.83 -11.85 -1.43
CA ARG A 26 5.89 -11.34 -0.43
C ARG A 26 6.25 -9.89 -0.17
N LEU A 27 5.28 -9.01 -0.37
CA LEU A 27 5.47 -7.58 -0.17
C LEU A 27 4.78 -7.18 1.14
N VAL A 28 5.53 -6.58 2.05
CA VAL A 28 5.07 -6.35 3.43
C VAL A 28 5.26 -4.88 3.82
N ALA A 29 4.29 -4.34 4.54
CA ALA A 29 4.41 -3.06 5.23
C ALA A 29 4.00 -3.24 6.68
N TYR A 30 4.90 -2.89 7.60
CA TYR A 30 4.71 -3.06 9.03
C TYR A 30 4.19 -1.79 9.69
N GLY A 31 3.40 -1.97 10.73
CA GLY A 31 3.09 -0.90 11.67
C GLY A 31 2.30 0.26 11.08
N LEU A 32 1.34 -0.01 10.21
CA LEU A 32 0.48 1.01 9.64
C LEU A 32 -0.45 1.59 10.72
N GLY A 33 -0.22 2.85 11.10
CA GLY A 33 -1.17 3.63 11.90
C GLY A 33 -2.03 4.47 10.96
N SER A 34 -1.79 5.79 10.93
CA SER A 34 -2.47 6.71 10.00
C SER A 34 -1.99 6.56 8.56
N CYS A 35 -0.83 5.93 8.33
CA CYS A 35 -0.33 5.62 6.99
C CYS A 35 -1.28 4.68 6.25
N ILE A 36 -1.13 4.64 4.93
CA ILE A 36 -1.92 3.78 4.07
C ILE A 36 -1.00 2.94 3.18
N ALA A 37 -1.28 1.65 3.09
CA ALA A 37 -0.62 0.77 2.14
C ALA A 37 -1.56 0.50 0.98
N LEU A 38 -1.07 0.70 -0.25
CA LEU A 38 -1.80 0.41 -1.48
C LEU A 38 -1.17 -0.81 -2.14
N ALA A 39 -1.96 -1.87 -2.28
CA ALA A 39 -1.57 -3.10 -2.94
C ALA A 39 -2.21 -3.15 -4.33
N VAL A 40 -1.40 -3.40 -5.35
CA VAL A 40 -1.85 -3.56 -6.74
C VAL A 40 -1.27 -4.85 -7.28
N TRP A 41 -2.12 -5.70 -7.84
CA TRP A 41 -1.70 -7.01 -8.36
C TRP A 41 -2.36 -7.32 -9.69
N ASP A 42 -1.53 -7.68 -10.68
CA ASP A 42 -1.99 -8.11 -12.00
C ASP A 42 -2.05 -9.65 -12.06
N PRO A 43 -3.24 -10.25 -12.19
CA PRO A 43 -3.39 -11.71 -12.15
C PRO A 43 -2.80 -12.42 -13.38
N ARG A 44 -2.66 -11.74 -14.51
CA ARG A 44 -2.11 -12.34 -15.74
C ARG A 44 -0.61 -12.17 -15.83
N ALA A 45 -0.11 -10.97 -15.59
CA ALA A 45 1.32 -10.70 -15.61
C ALA A 45 2.04 -11.26 -14.38
N LYS A 46 1.31 -11.57 -13.30
CA LYS A 46 1.86 -11.96 -12.00
C LYS A 46 2.85 -10.92 -11.49
N VAL A 47 2.44 -9.68 -11.57
CA VAL A 47 3.17 -8.52 -11.04
C VAL A 47 2.42 -7.95 -9.86
N GLY A 48 3.10 -7.75 -8.76
CA GLY A 48 2.54 -7.12 -7.58
C GLY A 48 3.36 -5.92 -7.14
N GLY A 49 2.70 -4.95 -6.52
CA GLY A 49 3.33 -3.80 -5.92
C GLY A 49 2.65 -3.39 -4.62
N LEU A 50 3.42 -2.83 -3.72
CA LEU A 50 2.95 -2.31 -2.45
C LEU A 50 3.61 -0.95 -2.21
N ALA A 51 2.81 0.10 -2.06
CA ALA A 51 3.28 1.44 -1.74
C ALA A 51 2.82 1.85 -0.34
N HIS A 52 3.70 2.49 0.42
CA HIS A 52 3.45 2.90 1.80
C HIS A 52 3.43 4.42 1.88
N PHE A 53 2.24 5.01 1.79
CA PHE A 53 2.03 6.45 1.84
C PHE A 53 1.86 6.94 3.28
N MET A 54 2.43 8.09 3.59
CA MET A 54 2.36 8.68 4.93
C MET A 54 1.32 9.80 5.03
N LEU A 55 1.24 10.66 4.02
CA LEU A 55 0.43 11.88 4.03
C LEU A 55 -0.35 12.02 2.73
N PRO A 56 -1.46 12.78 2.75
CA PRO A 56 -2.29 12.93 1.54
C PRO A 56 -1.61 13.77 0.46
N SER A 57 -0.85 14.79 0.84
CA SER A 57 -0.23 15.71 -0.12
C SER A 57 1.10 16.22 0.39
N GLY A 58 1.98 16.59 -0.53
CA GLY A 58 3.29 17.13 -0.20
C GLY A 58 3.82 18.07 -1.28
N PRO A 59 5.02 18.63 -1.07
CA PRO A 59 5.61 19.57 -2.02
C PRO A 59 5.95 18.88 -3.34
N ALA A 60 5.63 19.55 -4.46
CA ALA A 60 5.85 19.05 -5.81
C ALA A 60 7.34 18.79 -6.12
N SER A 61 8.24 19.44 -5.40
CA SER A 61 9.69 19.33 -5.58
C SER A 61 10.36 18.50 -4.47
N GLY A 62 9.60 17.69 -3.74
CA GLY A 62 10.14 16.88 -2.65
C GLY A 62 11.05 15.76 -3.13
N SER A 63 12.01 15.39 -2.27
CA SER A 63 12.99 14.34 -2.56
C SER A 63 12.41 12.92 -2.47
N ASN A 64 11.23 12.75 -1.91
CA ASN A 64 10.56 11.46 -1.76
C ASN A 64 9.08 11.56 -2.14
N PRO A 65 8.74 11.40 -3.43
CA PRO A 65 7.36 11.54 -3.88
C PRO A 65 6.42 10.47 -3.31
N VAL A 66 6.91 9.27 -3.01
CA VAL A 66 6.07 8.16 -2.52
C VAL A 66 5.64 8.35 -1.06
N LYS A 67 6.22 9.29 -0.35
CA LYS A 67 5.76 9.66 0.99
C LYS A 67 4.34 10.25 0.96
N PHE A 68 3.95 10.86 -0.16
CA PHE A 68 2.69 11.57 -0.34
C PHE A 68 1.83 10.92 -1.42
N ILE A 69 0.53 10.81 -1.18
CA ILE A 69 -0.39 10.16 -2.13
C ILE A 69 -0.44 10.92 -3.45
N ASP A 70 -0.55 12.25 -3.41
CA ASP A 70 -0.68 13.07 -4.61
C ASP A 70 0.54 13.03 -5.52
N THR A 71 1.75 12.92 -4.98
CA THR A 71 2.98 12.86 -5.76
C THR A 71 3.48 11.44 -6.01
N GLY A 72 3.04 10.47 -5.21
CA GLY A 72 3.57 9.11 -5.23
C GLY A 72 2.75 8.11 -6.03
N LEU A 73 1.46 8.37 -6.22
CA LEU A 73 0.59 7.38 -6.87
C LEU A 73 0.99 7.15 -8.33
N ASP A 74 1.23 8.21 -9.11
CA ASP A 74 1.62 8.06 -10.51
C ASP A 74 2.95 7.34 -10.72
N PRO A 75 4.03 7.69 -10.00
CA PRO A 75 5.26 6.91 -10.08
C PRO A 75 5.07 5.44 -9.74
N PHE A 76 4.25 5.13 -8.74
CA PHE A 76 3.95 3.76 -8.35
C PHE A 76 3.21 2.99 -9.47
N LEU A 77 2.17 3.59 -10.02
CA LEU A 77 1.40 2.97 -11.11
C LEU A 77 2.25 2.78 -12.36
N ARG A 78 3.09 3.75 -12.71
CA ARG A 78 4.02 3.64 -13.84
C ARG A 78 5.07 2.54 -13.63
N ALA A 79 5.56 2.38 -12.40
CA ALA A 79 6.50 1.31 -12.09
C ALA A 79 5.86 -0.07 -12.28
N LEU A 80 4.60 -0.23 -11.90
CA LEU A 80 3.84 -1.46 -12.15
C LEU A 80 3.69 -1.74 -13.64
N GLU A 81 3.29 -0.74 -14.42
CA GLU A 81 3.17 -0.87 -15.88
C GLU A 81 4.50 -1.22 -16.54
N SER A 82 5.60 -0.63 -16.06
CA SER A 82 6.94 -0.94 -16.55
C SER A 82 7.36 -2.40 -16.33
N LYS A 83 6.76 -3.06 -15.33
CA LYS A 83 6.97 -4.49 -15.07
C LYS A 83 5.99 -5.39 -15.83
N GLY A 84 5.11 -4.82 -16.61
CA GLY A 84 4.16 -5.57 -17.43
C GLY A 84 2.73 -5.62 -16.89
N ALA A 85 2.43 -4.90 -15.83
CA ALA A 85 1.06 -4.83 -15.31
C ALA A 85 0.17 -4.00 -16.24
N MET A 86 -1.07 -4.42 -16.36
CA MET A 86 -2.11 -3.67 -17.04
C MET A 86 -3.14 -3.23 -15.98
N LEU A 87 -3.19 -1.92 -15.71
CA LEU A 87 -3.98 -1.40 -14.57
C LEU A 87 -5.46 -1.75 -14.65
N SER A 88 -6.03 -1.81 -15.85
CA SER A 88 -7.45 -2.12 -16.04
C SER A 88 -7.85 -3.51 -15.56
N ARG A 89 -6.90 -4.44 -15.41
CA ARG A 89 -7.17 -5.80 -14.92
C ARG A 89 -6.62 -6.06 -13.53
N CYS A 90 -5.96 -5.07 -12.92
CA CYS A 90 -5.35 -5.23 -11.61
C CYS A 90 -6.37 -5.26 -10.49
N ALA A 91 -6.10 -6.08 -9.48
CA ALA A 91 -6.75 -5.98 -8.19
C ALA A 91 -6.08 -4.85 -7.39
N ILE A 92 -6.86 -3.91 -6.91
CA ILE A 92 -6.40 -2.73 -6.17
C ILE A 92 -7.03 -2.74 -4.79
N LYS A 93 -6.21 -2.86 -3.76
CA LYS A 93 -6.66 -2.98 -2.37
C LYS A 93 -5.83 -2.07 -1.47
N ALA A 94 -6.42 -1.62 -0.36
CA ALA A 94 -5.73 -0.74 0.56
C ALA A 94 -6.06 -1.08 2.01
N ALA A 95 -5.13 -0.75 2.91
CA ALA A 95 -5.32 -0.90 4.34
C ALA A 95 -4.57 0.18 5.10
N GLY A 96 -5.02 0.47 6.31
CA GLY A 96 -4.41 1.48 7.17
C GLY A 96 -5.36 2.63 7.47
N ALA A 97 -4.85 3.84 7.44
CA ALA A 97 -5.61 5.06 7.66
C ALA A 97 -6.35 5.08 9.02
N ALA A 98 -5.72 4.51 10.04
CA ALA A 98 -6.29 4.45 11.37
C ALA A 98 -6.30 5.83 12.04
N ALA A 99 -7.28 6.05 12.92
CA ALA A 99 -7.33 7.21 13.80
C ALA A 99 -6.45 6.92 15.01
N MET A 100 -5.23 7.46 15.00
CA MET A 100 -4.28 7.29 16.11
C MET A 100 -4.38 8.44 17.09
N LEU A 101 -4.39 8.13 18.37
CA LEU A 101 -4.35 9.13 19.44
C LEU A 101 -2.96 9.76 19.48
N THR A 102 -2.80 10.87 18.79
CA THR A 102 -1.58 11.67 18.83
C THR A 102 -1.91 13.11 19.20
N VAL A 103 -0.99 13.75 19.93
CA VAL A 103 -1.09 15.18 20.21
C VAL A 103 -0.93 15.94 18.89
N GLY A 104 -1.86 16.85 18.57
CA GLY A 104 -1.73 17.70 17.40
C GLY A 104 -2.50 17.27 16.16
N GLY A 105 -3.60 16.53 16.29
CA GLY A 105 -4.55 16.29 15.18
C GLY A 105 -4.30 15.06 14.35
N GLY A 106 -3.54 14.09 14.85
CA GLY A 106 -3.28 12.81 14.17
C GLY A 106 -4.54 12.01 13.85
N LEU A 107 -5.65 12.26 14.54
CA LEU A 107 -6.96 11.63 14.27
C LEU A 107 -7.47 11.92 12.86
N ALA A 108 -7.19 13.12 12.32
CA ALA A 108 -7.66 13.53 11.00
C ALA A 108 -6.76 13.03 9.86
N ILE A 109 -5.51 12.65 10.12
CA ILE A 109 -4.55 12.25 9.08
C ILE A 109 -5.00 10.97 8.38
N GLY A 110 -5.40 9.96 9.14
CA GLY A 110 -5.88 8.70 8.57
C GLY A 110 -7.07 8.91 7.64
N LYS A 111 -8.06 9.67 8.10
CA LYS A 111 -9.24 10.00 7.29
C LYS A 111 -8.86 10.75 6.00
N ARG A 112 -7.96 11.73 6.12
CA ARG A 112 -7.48 12.50 4.96
C ARG A 112 -6.73 11.61 3.97
N ASN A 113 -5.91 10.68 4.46
CA ASN A 113 -5.23 9.71 3.61
C ASN A 113 -6.23 8.83 2.86
N ALA A 114 -7.24 8.32 3.53
CA ALA A 114 -8.27 7.49 2.89
C ALA A 114 -9.02 8.26 1.80
N GLU A 115 -9.44 9.48 2.10
CA GLU A 115 -10.15 10.35 1.14
C GLU A 115 -9.26 10.71 -0.05
N ALA A 116 -7.99 11.07 0.21
CA ALA A 116 -7.04 11.43 -0.83
C ALA A 116 -6.73 10.26 -1.76
N LEU A 117 -6.57 9.06 -1.22
CA LEU A 117 -6.31 7.89 -2.04
C LEU A 117 -7.49 7.56 -2.95
N GLN A 118 -8.70 7.55 -2.42
CA GLN A 118 -9.90 7.27 -3.19
C GLN A 118 -10.10 8.30 -4.29
N ALA A 119 -9.91 9.59 -3.98
CA ALA A 119 -10.02 10.67 -4.96
C ALA A 119 -8.94 10.55 -6.06
N ALA A 120 -7.70 10.26 -5.67
CA ALA A 120 -6.60 10.12 -6.62
C ALA A 120 -6.78 8.93 -7.57
N LEU A 121 -7.29 7.81 -7.06
CA LEU A 121 -7.62 6.65 -7.89
C LEU A 121 -8.77 6.96 -8.84
N ALA A 122 -9.82 7.62 -8.35
CA ALA A 122 -10.98 8.00 -9.16
C ALA A 122 -10.60 8.92 -10.33
N GLN A 123 -9.70 9.87 -10.12
CA GLN A 123 -9.18 10.74 -11.18
C GLN A 123 -8.50 9.95 -12.30
N ARG A 124 -8.05 8.75 -12.04
CA ARG A 124 -7.39 7.87 -13.00
C ARG A 124 -8.30 6.76 -13.53
N GLY A 125 -9.59 6.83 -13.21
CA GLY A 125 -10.55 5.81 -13.60
C GLY A 125 -10.37 4.48 -12.85
N LEU A 126 -9.73 4.51 -11.68
CA LEU A 126 -9.47 3.34 -10.86
C LEU A 126 -10.27 3.41 -9.56
N ALA A 127 -10.49 2.26 -8.94
CA ALA A 127 -11.20 2.17 -7.67
C ALA A 127 -10.64 1.03 -6.81
N LEU A 128 -10.77 1.17 -5.49
CA LEU A 128 -10.48 0.09 -4.57
C LEU A 128 -11.52 -1.01 -4.70
N GLN A 129 -11.09 -2.24 -4.92
CA GLN A 129 -11.96 -3.41 -4.95
C GLN A 129 -12.23 -3.95 -3.57
N ALA A 130 -11.31 -3.75 -2.65
CA ALA A 130 -11.46 -4.09 -1.24
C ALA A 130 -10.56 -3.18 -0.41
N SER A 131 -10.95 -2.94 0.84
CA SER A 131 -10.17 -2.11 1.73
C SER A 131 -10.44 -2.40 3.19
N SER A 132 -9.44 -2.14 4.02
CA SER A 132 -9.54 -2.13 5.46
C SER A 132 -8.95 -0.81 5.96
N LEU A 133 -9.77 0.23 5.91
CA LEU A 133 -9.38 1.60 6.22
C LEU A 133 -10.09 2.11 7.46
N GLY A 134 -9.42 2.97 8.22
CA GLY A 134 -9.99 3.57 9.41
C GLY A 134 -9.80 2.72 10.66
N GLY A 135 -10.73 2.84 11.62
CA GLY A 135 -10.55 2.23 12.92
C GLY A 135 -9.50 2.92 13.78
N ASN A 136 -9.01 2.25 14.80
CA ASN A 136 -8.03 2.81 15.73
C ASN A 136 -6.86 1.86 16.03
N ALA A 137 -6.72 0.78 15.27
CA ALA A 137 -5.69 -0.22 15.47
C ALA A 137 -4.62 -0.18 14.39
N GLY A 138 -3.35 -0.33 14.80
CA GLY A 138 -2.24 -0.54 13.88
C GLY A 138 -2.35 -1.87 13.15
N ARG A 139 -1.79 -1.94 11.94
CA ARG A 139 -1.88 -3.11 11.06
C ARG A 139 -0.55 -3.39 10.38
N THR A 140 -0.32 -4.66 10.11
CA THR A 140 0.73 -5.11 9.20
C THR A 140 0.06 -5.77 8.02
N VAL A 141 0.53 -5.45 6.82
CA VAL A 141 -0.06 -5.98 5.59
C VAL A 141 0.96 -6.78 4.79
N GLN A 142 0.46 -7.76 4.04
CA GLN A 142 1.28 -8.63 3.22
C GLN A 142 0.56 -8.98 1.92
N LEU A 143 1.20 -8.70 0.79
CA LEU A 143 0.71 -9.07 -0.54
C LEU A 143 1.50 -10.25 -1.05
N GLU A 144 0.81 -11.34 -1.39
CA GLU A 144 1.39 -12.50 -2.04
C GLU A 144 1.34 -12.30 -3.56
N VAL A 145 2.50 -12.28 -4.21
CA VAL A 145 2.54 -12.06 -5.67
C VAL A 145 2.04 -13.27 -6.45
N SER A 146 2.12 -14.48 -5.88
CA SER A 146 1.67 -15.71 -6.53
C SER A 146 0.19 -15.71 -6.89
N ASP A 147 -0.66 -15.22 -6.00
CA ASP A 147 -2.12 -15.32 -6.13
C ASP A 147 -2.88 -14.02 -5.79
N GLY A 148 -2.17 -12.98 -5.40
CA GLY A 148 -2.76 -11.67 -5.10
C GLY A 148 -3.45 -11.58 -3.74
N ARG A 149 -3.30 -12.59 -2.86
CA ARG A 149 -3.86 -12.51 -1.51
C ARG A 149 -3.26 -11.34 -0.76
N PHE A 150 -4.12 -10.54 -0.16
CA PHE A 150 -3.73 -9.39 0.65
C PHE A 150 -4.16 -9.63 2.08
N LEU A 151 -3.20 -9.93 2.96
CA LEU A 151 -3.42 -10.29 4.35
C LEU A 151 -3.20 -9.07 5.23
N ILE A 152 -4.11 -8.84 6.16
CA ILE A 152 -4.04 -7.74 7.11
C ILE A 152 -4.04 -8.31 8.51
N LYS A 153 -2.95 -8.06 9.24
CA LYS A 153 -2.74 -8.55 10.60
C LYS A 153 -2.87 -7.40 11.57
N SER A 154 -3.72 -7.59 12.58
CA SER A 154 -3.79 -6.73 13.76
C SER A 154 -3.50 -7.57 15.01
N LEU A 155 -3.54 -6.95 16.20
CA LEU A 155 -3.20 -7.65 17.45
C LEU A 155 -4.03 -8.91 17.69
N SER A 156 -5.29 -8.93 17.25
CA SER A 156 -6.25 -9.98 17.59
C SER A 156 -6.77 -10.75 16.39
N SER A 157 -6.41 -10.38 15.16
CA SER A 157 -6.98 -11.00 13.98
C SER A 157 -6.08 -10.94 12.76
N VAL A 158 -6.33 -11.86 11.83
CA VAL A 158 -5.80 -11.83 10.47
C VAL A 158 -7.00 -11.89 9.55
N ILE A 159 -7.11 -10.93 8.65
CA ILE A 159 -8.16 -10.93 7.63
C ILE A 159 -7.53 -10.93 6.24
N GLU A 160 -8.26 -11.49 5.29
CA GLU A 160 -7.87 -11.49 3.88
C GLU A 160 -8.87 -10.66 3.09
N LEU A 161 -8.36 -9.73 2.31
CA LEU A 161 -9.19 -8.91 1.41
C LEU A 161 -9.29 -9.50 0.01
#